data_ee7d49070abd230e91f0d04a5e13e1af
#
_entry.id   ee7d49070abd230e91f0d04a5e13e1af
#
_cell.length_a   1.000
_cell.length_b   1.000
_cell.length_c   1.000
_cell.angle_alpha   90.00
_cell.angle_beta   90.00
_cell.angle_gamma   90.00
#
_symmetry.space_group_name_H-M   'P 1'
#
loop_
_entity.id
_entity.type
_entity.pdbx_description
1 polymer ?
#
loop_
_entity_poly.entity_id
_entity_poly.type
_entity_poly.pdbx_seq_one_letter_code
_entity_poly.pdbx_strand_id
1 'polypeptide(L)'
;MKCYLLILFLGMNCCVFAMKSLGDGQYFKTTQSATTASVISARQKALLFAKNTLATMVNGKVENVTKSYIEHNSETGKSADDFMTETRMTANMLLQNVTVTDENVIKEKNGKYTVYITLKLRKDDVLKALCKNLSAKKQDKEAFHKEVFVDLWERENK
;
A
#
# COMPACT_ATOMS: atom_id res chain seq x y z
N MET A 1 41.58 -52.56 -1.11
CA MET A 1 41.74 -51.11 -1.17
C MET A 1 40.38 -50.49 -1.44
N LYS A 2 39.79 -49.82 -0.47
CA LYS A 2 38.42 -49.26 -0.53
C LYS A 2 38.54 -47.76 -0.86
N CYS A 3 38.10 -47.35 -2.06
CA CYS A 3 37.96 -45.94 -2.40
C CYS A 3 36.67 -45.41 -1.81
N TYR A 4 36.78 -44.51 -0.83
CA TYR A 4 35.66 -43.70 -0.33
C TYR A 4 35.47 -42.48 -1.23
N LEU A 5 34.37 -42.45 -1.97
CA LEU A 5 33.93 -41.29 -2.73
C LEU A 5 33.17 -40.33 -1.80
N LEU A 6 33.84 -39.25 -1.42
CA LEU A 6 33.26 -38.19 -0.55
C LEU A 6 32.45 -37.24 -1.44
N ILE A 7 31.14 -37.36 -1.46
CA ILE A 7 30.25 -36.43 -2.13
C ILE A 7 30.04 -35.24 -1.20
N LEU A 8 30.70 -34.12 -1.55
CA LEU A 8 30.51 -32.83 -0.89
C LEU A 8 29.18 -32.22 -1.38
N PHE A 9 28.12 -32.35 -0.60
CA PHE A 9 26.87 -31.61 -0.81
C PHE A 9 27.11 -30.16 -0.38
N LEU A 10 27.37 -29.27 -1.35
CA LEU A 10 27.32 -27.83 -1.12
C LEU A 10 25.85 -27.42 -0.98
N GLY A 11 25.41 -27.37 0.26
CA GLY A 11 24.10 -26.78 0.61
C GLY A 11 24.10 -25.30 0.29
N MET A 12 23.45 -24.92 -0.79
CA MET A 12 23.16 -23.54 -1.14
C MET A 12 22.09 -23.03 -0.20
N ASN A 13 22.54 -22.50 0.95
CA ASN A 13 21.69 -21.80 1.90
C ASN A 13 21.19 -20.51 1.26
N CYS A 14 20.00 -20.59 0.63
CA CYS A 14 19.25 -19.43 0.22
C CYS A 14 18.71 -18.76 1.48
N CYS A 15 19.51 -17.87 2.09
CA CYS A 15 19.04 -16.99 3.16
C CYS A 15 17.96 -16.06 2.58
N VAL A 16 16.72 -16.51 2.62
CA VAL A 16 15.57 -15.62 2.51
C VAL A 16 15.62 -14.74 3.76
N PHE A 17 16.22 -13.57 3.65
CA PHE A 17 16.09 -12.52 4.63
C PHE A 17 14.63 -12.07 4.65
N ALA A 18 13.83 -12.73 5.47
CA ALA A 18 12.56 -12.19 5.91
C ALA A 18 12.89 -10.96 6.78
N MET A 19 13.00 -9.79 6.16
CA MET A 19 13.03 -8.52 6.89
C MET A 19 11.68 -8.37 7.58
N LYS A 20 11.65 -8.80 8.83
CA LYS A 20 10.57 -8.54 9.77
C LYS A 20 10.59 -7.03 10.03
N SER A 21 9.74 -6.28 9.30
CA SER A 21 9.59 -4.84 9.46
C SER A 21 8.98 -4.55 10.84
N LEU A 22 9.83 -4.25 11.82
CA LEU A 22 9.40 -3.69 13.10
C LEU A 22 8.91 -2.25 12.83
N GLY A 23 7.61 -2.01 13.00
CA GLY A 23 7.01 -0.67 12.96
C GLY A 23 6.17 -0.32 11.74
N ASP A 24 5.97 -1.20 10.77
CA ASP A 24 5.22 -0.90 9.53
C ASP A 24 3.68 -0.99 9.67
N GLY A 25 3.15 -1.38 10.83
CA GLY A 25 1.69 -1.47 11.05
C GLY A 25 0.93 -0.15 10.82
N GLN A 26 1.61 1.00 10.96
CA GLN A 26 1.01 2.33 10.88
C GLN A 26 1.03 2.95 9.47
N TYR A 27 1.74 2.33 8.51
CA TYR A 27 1.92 2.88 7.17
C TYR A 27 1.53 1.87 6.09
N PHE A 28 0.95 2.37 5.01
CA PHE A 28 1.07 1.73 3.71
C PHE A 28 2.48 2.04 3.19
N LYS A 29 3.28 1.04 2.94
CA LYS A 29 4.67 1.19 2.47
C LYS A 29 4.95 0.25 1.32
N THR A 30 5.62 0.76 0.31
CA THR A 30 6.11 -0.05 -0.81
C THR A 30 7.48 0.43 -1.26
N THR A 31 8.32 -0.50 -1.66
CA THR A 31 9.59 -0.22 -2.34
C THR A 31 9.54 -0.93 -3.69
N GLN A 32 9.72 -0.19 -4.76
CA GLN A 32 9.75 -0.73 -6.12
C GLN A 32 11.03 -0.31 -6.82
N SER A 33 11.45 -1.09 -7.81
CA SER A 33 12.66 -0.80 -8.56
C SER A 33 12.44 -0.94 -10.07
N ALA A 34 13.31 -0.28 -10.82
CA ALA A 34 13.41 -0.47 -12.26
C ALA A 34 14.87 -0.33 -12.70
N THR A 35 15.24 -1.11 -13.72
CA THR A 35 16.58 -1.09 -14.30
C THR A 35 16.50 -0.63 -15.74
N THR A 36 17.25 0.43 -16.09
CA THR A 36 17.36 0.94 -17.47
C THR A 36 18.77 1.45 -17.77
N ALA A 37 19.02 1.86 -19.01
CA ALA A 37 20.29 2.48 -19.41
C ALA A 37 20.48 3.91 -18.83
N SER A 38 19.40 4.54 -18.34
CA SER A 38 19.41 5.90 -17.81
C SER A 38 18.82 5.94 -16.41
N VAL A 39 19.46 6.66 -15.48
CA VAL A 39 18.96 6.89 -14.12
C VAL A 39 17.58 7.54 -14.15
N ILE A 40 17.37 8.53 -15.02
CA ILE A 40 16.09 9.25 -15.12
C ILE A 40 14.95 8.29 -15.50
N SER A 41 15.18 7.47 -16.54
CA SER A 41 14.17 6.49 -16.99
C SER A 41 13.91 5.40 -15.95
N ALA A 42 14.96 4.94 -15.23
CA ALA A 42 14.82 3.97 -14.16
C ALA A 42 13.98 4.56 -13.00
N ARG A 43 14.29 5.81 -12.60
CA ARG A 43 13.55 6.54 -11.56
C ARG A 43 12.07 6.68 -11.91
N GLN A 44 11.76 7.14 -13.12
CA GLN A 44 10.36 7.32 -13.57
C GLN A 44 9.57 6.00 -13.54
N LYS A 45 10.18 4.91 -14.02
CA LYS A 45 9.53 3.58 -13.99
C LYS A 45 9.36 3.06 -12.57
N ALA A 46 10.39 3.15 -11.73
CA ALA A 46 10.31 2.72 -10.33
C ALA A 46 9.25 3.51 -9.57
N LEU A 47 9.18 4.84 -9.78
CA LEU A 47 8.15 5.69 -9.16
C LEU A 47 6.74 5.32 -9.63
N LEU A 48 6.54 5.05 -10.91
CA LEU A 48 5.26 4.60 -11.44
C LEU A 48 4.83 3.27 -10.80
N PHE A 49 5.73 2.29 -10.71
CA PHE A 49 5.46 1.00 -10.08
C PHE A 49 5.15 1.18 -8.58
N ALA A 50 5.91 2.01 -7.87
CA ALA A 50 5.68 2.29 -6.46
C ALA A 50 4.31 2.95 -6.22
N LYS A 51 3.94 3.94 -7.04
CA LYS A 51 2.61 4.58 -6.96
C LYS A 51 1.48 3.61 -7.24
N ASN A 52 1.59 2.77 -8.25
CA ASN A 52 0.57 1.77 -8.59
C ASN A 52 0.40 0.75 -7.46
N THR A 53 1.51 0.23 -6.92
CA THR A 53 1.45 -0.73 -5.80
C THR A 53 0.84 -0.09 -4.56
N LEU A 54 1.25 1.14 -4.21
CA LEU A 54 0.69 1.85 -3.06
C LEU A 54 -0.82 2.09 -3.23
N ALA A 55 -1.23 2.50 -4.43
CA ALA A 55 -2.65 2.72 -4.76
C ALA A 55 -3.47 1.44 -4.61
N THR A 56 -2.95 0.30 -5.06
CA THR A 56 -3.61 -1.00 -4.90
C THR A 56 -3.79 -1.34 -3.41
N MET A 57 -2.76 -1.14 -2.58
CA MET A 57 -2.82 -1.41 -1.14
C MET A 57 -3.86 -0.52 -0.43
N VAL A 58 -3.84 0.78 -0.71
CA VAL A 58 -4.75 1.75 -0.09
C VAL A 58 -6.19 1.50 -0.54
N ASN A 59 -6.41 1.40 -1.85
CA ASN A 59 -7.75 1.20 -2.40
C ASN A 59 -8.36 -0.14 -1.97
N GLY A 60 -7.55 -1.22 -1.91
CA GLY A 60 -8.02 -2.52 -1.43
C GLY A 60 -8.52 -2.45 0.01
N LYS A 61 -7.77 -1.80 0.91
CA LYS A 61 -8.22 -1.62 2.30
C LYS A 61 -9.46 -0.73 2.40
N VAL A 62 -9.46 0.42 1.72
CA VAL A 62 -10.61 1.33 1.72
C VAL A 62 -11.86 0.63 1.20
N GLU A 63 -11.74 -0.16 0.14
CA GLU A 63 -12.85 -0.92 -0.43
C GLU A 63 -13.40 -1.96 0.53
N ASN A 64 -12.53 -2.75 1.19
CA ASN A 64 -12.95 -3.76 2.17
C ASN A 64 -13.69 -3.13 3.34
N VAL A 65 -13.12 -2.09 3.97
CA VAL A 65 -13.77 -1.39 5.08
C VAL A 65 -15.10 -0.77 4.66
N THR A 66 -15.16 -0.20 3.46
CA THR A 66 -16.38 0.42 2.92
C THR A 66 -17.47 -0.62 2.71
N LYS A 67 -17.15 -1.78 2.13
CA LYS A 67 -18.09 -2.89 1.95
C LYS A 67 -18.63 -3.38 3.29
N SER A 68 -17.74 -3.64 4.26
CA SER A 68 -18.14 -4.07 5.60
C SER A 68 -19.02 -3.03 6.30
N TYR A 69 -18.75 -1.74 6.09
CA TYR A 69 -19.58 -0.66 6.64
C TYR A 69 -20.97 -0.63 6.01
N ILE A 70 -21.07 -0.78 4.68
CA ILE A 70 -22.36 -0.83 3.97
C ILE A 70 -23.19 -2.04 4.42
N GLU A 71 -22.57 -3.21 4.57
CA GLU A 71 -23.23 -4.43 5.04
C GLU A 71 -23.74 -4.30 6.48
N HIS A 72 -23.03 -3.56 7.34
CA HIS A 72 -23.42 -3.33 8.75
C HIS A 72 -24.54 -2.29 8.89
N ASN A 73 -24.63 -1.35 7.94
CA ASN A 73 -25.58 -0.23 7.99
C ASN A 73 -26.49 -0.29 6.74
N SER A 74 -27.29 -1.36 6.63
CA SER A 74 -28.22 -1.58 5.52
C SER A 74 -29.33 -0.52 5.38
N GLU A 75 -29.44 0.42 6.32
CA GLU A 75 -30.41 1.54 6.34
C GLU A 75 -29.80 2.87 5.83
N THR A 76 -28.59 2.86 5.26
CA THR A 76 -28.02 4.11 4.73
C THR A 76 -28.80 4.54 3.48
N GLY A 77 -29.42 5.72 3.52
CA GLY A 77 -30.21 6.29 2.41
C GLY A 77 -29.36 6.72 1.20
N LYS A 78 -28.05 6.57 1.26
CA LYS A 78 -27.14 6.65 0.11
C LYS A 78 -27.09 5.31 -0.58
N SER A 79 -27.10 5.33 -1.91
CA SER A 79 -26.79 4.11 -2.65
C SER A 79 -25.38 3.62 -2.24
N ALA A 80 -25.22 2.31 -2.07
CA ALA A 80 -23.94 1.70 -1.76
C ALA A 80 -22.84 2.13 -2.75
N ASP A 81 -23.23 2.38 -3.99
CA ASP A 81 -22.35 2.84 -5.06
C ASP A 81 -21.83 4.27 -4.86
N ASP A 82 -22.69 5.20 -4.36
CA ASP A 82 -22.26 6.56 -4.07
C ASP A 82 -21.26 6.59 -2.92
N PHE A 83 -21.53 5.83 -1.86
CA PHE A 83 -20.62 5.73 -0.72
C PHE A 83 -19.26 5.12 -1.12
N MET A 84 -19.28 4.06 -1.92
CA MET A 84 -18.08 3.45 -2.47
C MET A 84 -17.29 4.42 -3.37
N THR A 85 -17.97 5.19 -4.19
CA THR A 85 -17.36 6.17 -5.07
C THR A 85 -16.67 7.28 -4.27
N GLU A 86 -17.32 7.80 -3.24
CA GLU A 86 -16.78 8.86 -2.38
C GLU A 86 -15.52 8.40 -1.62
N THR A 87 -15.53 7.20 -1.07
CA THR A 87 -14.37 6.65 -0.36
C THR A 87 -13.19 6.45 -1.30
N ARG A 88 -13.42 5.93 -2.50
CA ARG A 88 -12.38 5.80 -3.55
C ARG A 88 -11.82 7.14 -4.01
N MET A 89 -12.68 8.14 -4.23
CA MET A 89 -12.23 9.49 -4.62
C MET A 89 -11.33 10.10 -3.53
N THR A 90 -11.72 9.97 -2.27
CA THR A 90 -10.93 10.47 -1.14
C THR A 90 -9.55 9.80 -1.07
N ALA A 91 -9.50 8.47 -1.20
CA ALA A 91 -8.25 7.72 -1.22
C ALA A 91 -7.34 8.15 -2.39
N ASN A 92 -7.91 8.32 -3.59
CA ASN A 92 -7.16 8.74 -4.77
C ASN A 92 -6.58 10.16 -4.64
N MET A 93 -7.30 11.10 -4.01
CA MET A 93 -6.79 12.45 -3.73
C MET A 93 -5.55 12.42 -2.82
N LEU A 94 -5.53 11.55 -1.81
CA LEU A 94 -4.36 11.38 -0.94
C LEU A 94 -3.18 10.78 -1.69
N LEU A 95 -3.43 9.80 -2.56
CA LEU A 95 -2.40 9.12 -3.34
C LEU A 95 -1.69 10.07 -4.35
N GLN A 96 -2.37 11.10 -4.84
CA GLN A 96 -1.75 12.10 -5.71
C GLN A 96 -0.64 12.89 -5.02
N ASN A 97 -0.75 13.09 -3.71
CA ASN A 97 0.17 13.90 -2.90
C ASN A 97 1.26 13.09 -2.20
N VAL A 98 1.35 11.78 -2.48
CA VAL A 98 2.40 10.93 -1.88
C VAL A 98 3.76 11.29 -2.45
N THR A 99 4.72 11.52 -1.54
CA THR A 99 6.11 11.84 -1.86
C THR A 99 7.04 10.64 -1.68
N VAL A 100 8.17 10.68 -2.38
CA VAL A 100 9.25 9.71 -2.20
C VAL A 100 9.85 9.90 -0.81
N THR A 101 9.92 8.82 -0.03
CA THR A 101 10.51 8.83 1.32
C THR A 101 11.93 8.32 1.33
N ASP A 102 12.30 7.51 0.35
CA ASP A 102 13.65 6.98 0.20
C ASP A 102 13.92 6.63 -1.26
N GLU A 103 15.15 6.86 -1.70
CA GLU A 103 15.63 6.56 -3.04
C GLU A 103 17.05 6.00 -2.98
N ASN A 104 17.30 4.90 -3.69
CA ASN A 104 18.64 4.35 -3.85
C ASN A 104 18.94 4.07 -5.33
N VAL A 105 20.12 4.43 -5.79
CA VAL A 105 20.57 4.26 -7.18
C VAL A 105 21.80 3.37 -7.21
N ILE A 106 21.73 2.28 -7.97
CA ILE A 106 22.83 1.33 -8.15
C ILE A 106 23.24 1.33 -9.62
N LYS A 107 24.53 1.49 -9.89
CA LYS A 107 25.11 1.26 -11.23
C LYS A 107 25.49 -0.22 -11.35
N GLU A 108 24.87 -0.91 -12.28
CA GLU A 108 25.10 -2.32 -12.54
C GLU A 108 26.41 -2.55 -13.34
N LYS A 109 26.98 -3.75 -13.23
CA LYS A 109 28.18 -4.15 -13.96
C LYS A 109 28.03 -4.04 -15.50
N ASN A 110 26.83 -4.16 -16.01
CA ASN A 110 26.51 -4.05 -17.44
C ASN A 110 26.28 -2.61 -17.91
N GLY A 111 26.59 -1.60 -17.07
CA GLY A 111 26.45 -0.19 -17.40
C GLY A 111 25.03 0.37 -17.25
N LYS A 112 24.05 -0.45 -16.88
CA LYS A 112 22.67 0.00 -16.56
C LYS A 112 22.59 0.56 -15.15
N TYR A 113 21.47 1.19 -14.84
CA TYR A 113 21.16 1.73 -13.52
C TYR A 113 19.88 1.12 -12.99
N THR A 114 19.93 0.63 -11.75
CA THR A 114 18.76 0.20 -10.98
C THR A 114 18.43 1.28 -9.95
N VAL A 115 17.21 1.78 -9.99
CA VAL A 115 16.71 2.77 -9.02
C VAL A 115 15.63 2.11 -8.18
N TYR A 116 15.76 2.22 -6.86
CA TYR A 116 14.78 1.79 -5.86
C TYR A 116 14.06 3.02 -5.34
N ILE A 117 12.74 2.99 -5.31
CA ILE A 117 11.89 4.07 -4.79
C ILE A 117 11.00 3.51 -3.67
N THR A 118 11.05 4.16 -2.50
CA THR A 118 10.16 3.85 -1.38
C THR A 118 9.12 4.95 -1.22
N LEU A 119 7.86 4.56 -1.14
CA LEU A 119 6.73 5.43 -0.79
C LEU A 119 6.12 4.97 0.52
N LYS A 120 5.64 5.93 1.33
CA LYS A 120 4.90 5.68 2.57
C LYS A 120 3.70 6.61 2.65
N LEU A 121 2.58 6.07 3.16
CA LEU A 121 1.37 6.84 3.48
C LEU A 121 0.85 6.36 4.83
N ARG A 122 0.61 7.28 5.76
CA ARG A 122 0.10 6.91 7.08
C ARG A 122 -1.35 6.43 6.96
N LYS A 123 -1.64 5.30 7.59
CA LYS A 123 -3.00 4.74 7.64
C LYS A 123 -3.97 5.68 8.35
N ASP A 124 -3.52 6.36 9.42
CA ASP A 124 -4.31 7.35 10.15
C ASP A 124 -4.70 8.55 9.29
N ASP A 125 -3.83 8.99 8.37
CA ASP A 125 -4.14 10.12 7.51
C ASP A 125 -5.22 9.76 6.49
N VAL A 126 -5.20 8.51 5.99
CA VAL A 126 -6.26 7.97 5.13
C VAL A 126 -7.58 7.90 5.90
N LEU A 127 -7.58 7.31 7.10
CA LEU A 127 -8.77 7.21 7.94
C LEU A 127 -9.35 8.58 8.28
N LYS A 128 -8.51 9.55 8.70
CA LYS A 128 -8.93 10.91 9.01
C LYS A 128 -9.57 11.61 7.83
N ALA A 129 -8.98 11.47 6.63
CA ALA A 129 -9.52 12.08 5.42
C ALA A 129 -10.87 11.46 5.03
N LEU A 130 -11.00 10.13 5.11
CA LEU A 130 -12.27 9.43 4.89
C LEU A 130 -13.34 9.91 5.86
N CYS A 131 -13.07 9.89 7.17
CA CYS A 131 -14.01 10.33 8.19
C CYS A 131 -14.41 11.81 8.01
N LYS A 132 -13.45 12.69 7.65
CA LYS A 132 -13.73 14.11 7.41
C LYS A 132 -14.66 14.31 6.21
N ASN A 133 -14.40 13.64 5.10
CA ASN A 133 -15.21 13.76 3.88
C ASN A 133 -16.63 13.20 4.09
N LEU A 134 -16.73 12.00 4.67
CA LEU A 134 -18.00 11.35 4.92
C LEU A 134 -18.86 12.11 5.92
N SER A 135 -18.23 12.77 6.93
CA SER A 135 -18.96 13.59 7.93
C SER A 135 -19.37 14.97 7.40
N ALA A 136 -18.69 15.51 6.38
CA ALA A 136 -18.94 16.86 5.87
C ALA A 136 -20.25 16.97 5.07
N LYS A 137 -20.75 15.87 4.52
CA LYS A 137 -21.96 15.84 3.69
C LYS A 137 -23.22 15.64 4.54
N LYS A 138 -23.59 16.65 5.31
CA LYS A 138 -24.79 16.67 6.17
C LYS A 138 -26.14 16.72 5.42
N GLN A 139 -26.18 16.62 4.10
CA GLN A 139 -27.42 16.82 3.32
C GLN A 139 -28.33 15.59 3.26
N ASP A 140 -27.88 14.40 3.62
CA ASP A 140 -28.71 13.21 3.64
C ASP A 140 -29.08 12.82 5.08
N LYS A 141 -30.34 12.47 5.29
CA LYS A 141 -31.01 12.27 6.60
C LYS A 141 -30.42 11.13 7.46
N GLU A 142 -29.43 10.42 6.99
CA GLU A 142 -28.77 9.33 7.72
C GLU A 142 -27.34 9.72 8.08
N ALA A 143 -27.08 9.73 9.37
CA ALA A 143 -25.79 10.10 9.92
C ALA A 143 -24.74 9.04 9.60
N PHE A 144 -23.59 9.44 9.02
CA PHE A 144 -22.42 8.59 8.96
C PHE A 144 -21.98 8.20 10.38
N HIS A 145 -22.02 6.90 10.67
CA HIS A 145 -21.62 6.33 11.97
C HIS A 145 -20.09 6.17 12.00
N LYS A 146 -19.41 7.27 12.33
CA LYS A 146 -17.94 7.35 12.35
C LYS A 146 -17.30 6.28 13.23
N GLU A 147 -17.86 6.00 14.40
CA GLU A 147 -17.31 5.04 15.36
C GLU A 147 -17.29 3.62 14.79
N VAL A 148 -18.37 3.22 14.11
CA VAL A 148 -18.46 1.92 13.42
C VAL A 148 -17.42 1.83 12.31
N PHE A 149 -17.25 2.89 11.51
CA PHE A 149 -16.27 2.91 10.43
C PHE A 149 -14.83 2.81 10.96
N VAL A 150 -14.52 3.51 12.05
CA VAL A 150 -13.20 3.45 12.71
C VAL A 150 -12.93 2.05 13.26
N ASP A 151 -13.89 1.42 13.93
CA ASP A 151 -13.73 0.06 14.45
C ASP A 151 -13.47 -0.96 13.33
N LEU A 152 -14.22 -0.88 12.24
CA LEU A 152 -13.99 -1.71 11.06
C LEU A 152 -12.60 -1.48 10.44
N TRP A 153 -12.16 -0.22 10.37
CA TRP A 153 -10.82 0.12 9.90
C TRP A 153 -9.71 -0.50 10.75
N GLU A 154 -9.87 -0.50 12.07
CA GLU A 154 -8.90 -1.06 13.01
C GLU A 154 -8.87 -2.59 12.99
N ARG A 155 -10.02 -3.24 12.82
CA ARG A 155 -10.12 -4.70 12.69
C ARG A 155 -9.36 -5.23 11.48
N GLU A 156 -9.43 -4.54 10.37
CA GLU A 156 -8.70 -4.85 9.13
C GLU A 156 -7.17 -4.61 9.26
N ASN A 157 -6.68 -4.07 10.38
CA ASN A 157 -5.25 -3.86 10.64
C ASN A 157 -4.59 -5.00 11.45
N LYS A 158 -5.40 -5.94 11.95
CA LYS A 158 -4.91 -7.11 12.71
C LYS A 158 -4.62 -8.27 11.80
#